data_f50f3e76ab72ec054e8e83c1bf65fa6a
#
_entry.id   f50f3e76ab72ec054e8e83c1bf65fa6a
#
_cell.length_a   1.000
_cell.length_b   1.000
_cell.length_c   1.000
_cell.angle_alpha   90.00
_cell.angle_beta   90.00
_cell.angle_gamma   90.00
#
_symmetry.space_group_name_H-M   'P 1'
#
loop_
_entity.id
_entity.type
_entity.pdbx_description
1 polymer ?
#
loop_
_entity_poly.entity_id
_entity_poly.type
_entity_poly.pdbx_seq_one_letter_code
_entity_poly.pdbx_strand_id
1 'polypeptide(L)'
;MTDRVYSIMTRCGVLSKQIRQIDIQIESLNMSMLPNGISYDKLNVQSSPTDPMTEYAVRLDELYRKREDLQRQYLEAQDDITLKISWLSDETQKTVLTARFIGHEDFARIAKELDMSERNMFRLYKKG
;
A
#
# COMPACT_ATOMS: atom_id res chain seq x y z
N MET A 1 21.60 9.25 4.39
CA MET A 1 20.51 8.38 4.89
C MET A 1 21.11 7.06 5.34
N THR A 2 20.82 6.63 6.55
CA THR A 2 21.28 5.36 7.04
C THR A 2 20.46 4.22 6.44
N ASP A 3 21.04 3.03 6.40
CA ASP A 3 20.36 1.85 5.88
C ASP A 3 19.07 1.55 6.65
N ARG A 4 19.09 1.79 7.96
CA ARG A 4 17.92 1.59 8.80
C ARG A 4 16.77 2.53 8.43
N VAL A 5 17.08 3.80 8.21
CA VAL A 5 16.08 4.79 7.81
C VAL A 5 15.51 4.45 6.45
N TYR A 6 16.38 4.10 5.52
CA TYR A 6 15.97 3.68 4.16
C TYR A 6 15.04 2.47 4.23
N SER A 7 15.39 1.50 5.06
CA SER A 7 14.57 0.28 5.23
C SER A 7 13.18 0.61 5.76
N ILE A 8 13.07 1.49 6.75
CA ILE A 8 11.79 1.92 7.31
C ILE A 8 10.96 2.63 6.24
N MET A 9 11.58 3.51 5.48
CA MET A 9 10.89 4.26 4.42
C MET A 9 10.40 3.36 3.30
N THR A 10 11.21 2.38 2.91
CA THR A 10 10.84 1.41 1.89
C THR A 10 9.67 0.54 2.33
N ARG A 11 9.58 0.26 3.61
CA ARG A 11 8.52 -0.57 4.18
C ARG A 11 7.13 -0.01 3.88
N CYS A 12 6.96 1.31 3.94
CA CYS A 12 5.68 1.94 3.60
C CYS A 12 5.24 1.60 2.18
N GLY A 13 6.18 1.66 1.23
CA GLY A 13 5.90 1.31 -0.16
C GLY A 13 5.47 -0.15 -0.31
N VAL A 14 6.16 -1.06 0.39
CA VAL A 14 5.84 -2.48 0.38
C VAL A 14 4.45 -2.73 0.96
N LEU A 15 4.16 -2.13 2.12
CA LEU A 15 2.86 -2.28 2.78
C LEU A 15 1.72 -1.72 1.92
N SER A 16 1.94 -0.59 1.27
CA SER A 16 0.97 -0.01 0.35
C SER A 16 0.63 -0.95 -0.79
N LYS A 17 1.64 -1.60 -1.36
CA LYS A 17 1.45 -2.58 -2.44
C LYS A 17 0.72 -3.82 -1.94
N GLN A 18 1.04 -4.28 -0.73
CA GLN A 18 0.36 -5.44 -0.15
C GLN A 18 -1.12 -5.14 0.10
N ILE A 19 -1.45 -3.95 0.58
CA ILE A 19 -2.83 -3.53 0.77
C ILE A 19 -3.56 -3.52 -0.57
N ARG A 20 -2.93 -2.99 -1.60
CA ARG A 20 -3.50 -2.97 -2.95
C ARG A 20 -3.77 -4.38 -3.47
N GLN A 21 -2.86 -5.31 -3.21
CA GLN A 21 -3.05 -6.71 -3.60
C GLN A 21 -4.24 -7.33 -2.89
N ILE A 22 -4.43 -7.03 -1.62
CA ILE A 22 -5.60 -7.50 -0.87
C ILE A 22 -6.88 -6.90 -1.45
N ASP A 23 -6.89 -5.61 -1.77
CA ASP A 23 -8.04 -4.95 -2.40
C ASP A 23 -8.42 -5.61 -3.72
N ILE A 24 -7.42 -5.99 -4.52
CA ILE A 24 -7.64 -6.72 -5.78
C ILE A 24 -8.26 -8.09 -5.50
N GLN A 25 -7.77 -8.79 -4.49
CA GLN A 25 -8.32 -10.09 -4.12
C GLN A 25 -9.77 -9.98 -3.64
N ILE A 26 -10.09 -8.94 -2.85
CA ILE A 26 -11.45 -8.71 -2.37
C ILE A 26 -12.36 -8.43 -3.57
N GLU A 27 -11.92 -7.58 -4.49
CA GLU A 27 -12.69 -7.26 -5.69
C GLU A 27 -12.92 -8.50 -6.53
N SER A 28 -11.88 -9.30 -6.73
CA SER A 28 -11.97 -10.54 -7.49
C SER A 28 -12.94 -11.52 -6.86
N LEU A 29 -12.91 -11.65 -5.54
CA LEU A 29 -13.81 -12.53 -4.81
C LEU A 29 -15.26 -12.05 -4.94
N ASN A 30 -15.49 -10.75 -4.81
CA ASN A 30 -16.82 -10.17 -4.96
C ASN A 30 -17.37 -10.40 -6.36
N MET A 31 -16.53 -10.22 -7.38
CA MET A 31 -16.94 -10.44 -8.77
C MET A 31 -17.28 -11.89 -9.05
N SER A 32 -16.61 -12.83 -8.39
CA SER A 32 -16.88 -14.25 -8.57
C SER A 32 -18.26 -14.66 -8.05
N MET A 33 -18.84 -13.85 -7.18
CA MET A 33 -20.16 -14.12 -6.59
C MET A 33 -21.28 -13.34 -7.26
N LEU A 34 -20.98 -12.58 -8.31
CA LEU A 34 -22.02 -11.90 -9.08
C LEU A 34 -22.81 -12.91 -9.91
N PRO A 35 -24.15 -12.73 -9.99
CA PRO A 35 -25.00 -13.69 -10.71
C PRO A 35 -24.60 -13.92 -12.16
N ASN A 36 -24.11 -12.89 -12.84
CA ASN A 36 -23.75 -12.98 -14.26
C ASN A 36 -22.42 -13.68 -14.51
N GLY A 37 -21.57 -13.74 -13.51
CA GLY A 37 -20.24 -14.34 -13.66
C GLY A 37 -20.16 -15.75 -13.12
N ILE A 38 -21.23 -16.28 -12.57
CA ILE A 38 -21.21 -17.56 -11.89
C ILE A 38 -21.84 -18.63 -12.73
N SER A 39 -21.14 -19.73 -12.89
CA SER A 39 -21.69 -20.92 -13.47
C SER A 39 -22.52 -21.64 -12.39
N TYR A 40 -23.82 -21.73 -12.63
CA TYR A 40 -24.70 -22.47 -11.73
C TYR A 40 -24.31 -23.94 -11.64
N ASP A 41 -23.76 -24.47 -12.72
CA ASP A 41 -23.33 -25.87 -12.75
C ASP A 41 -22.24 -26.14 -11.72
N LYS A 42 -21.33 -25.18 -11.53
CA LYS A 42 -20.27 -25.32 -10.53
C LYS A 42 -20.82 -25.32 -9.11
N LEU A 43 -21.84 -24.51 -8.87
CA LEU A 43 -22.47 -24.43 -7.56
C LEU A 43 -23.32 -25.65 -7.26
N ASN A 44 -24.01 -26.16 -8.27
CA ASN A 44 -24.94 -27.26 -8.11
C ASN A 44 -24.26 -28.63 -8.01
N VAL A 45 -23.08 -28.76 -8.59
CA VAL A 45 -22.32 -30.01 -8.57
C VAL A 45 -21.64 -30.23 -7.23
N GLN A 46 -21.56 -29.21 -6.42
CA GLN A 46 -20.87 -29.31 -5.15
C GLN A 46 -21.60 -30.19 -4.17
N SER A 47 -20.97 -31.28 -3.84
CA SER A 47 -21.40 -32.15 -2.73
C SER A 47 -20.72 -31.74 -1.44
N SER A 48 -20.02 -30.61 -1.44
CA SER A 48 -19.34 -30.10 -0.27
C SER A 48 -20.34 -29.78 0.84
N PRO A 49 -20.04 -30.14 2.08
CA PRO A 49 -20.91 -29.82 3.21
C PRO A 49 -20.91 -28.30 3.50
N THR A 50 -19.99 -27.54 2.89
CA THR A 50 -19.89 -26.10 3.11
C THR A 50 -20.74 -25.33 2.11
N ASP A 51 -21.62 -24.50 2.63
CA ASP A 51 -22.42 -23.58 1.80
C ASP A 51 -21.48 -22.60 1.10
N PRO A 52 -21.62 -22.44 -0.23
CA PRO A 52 -20.81 -21.49 -0.97
C PRO A 52 -20.85 -20.05 -0.44
N MET A 53 -22.02 -19.63 0.04
CA MET A 53 -22.15 -18.29 0.63
C MET A 53 -21.41 -18.18 1.95
N THR A 54 -21.40 -19.23 2.74
CA THR A 54 -20.65 -19.26 3.99
C THR A 54 -19.15 -19.22 3.70
N GLU A 55 -18.71 -20.00 2.73
CA GLU A 55 -17.30 -20.01 2.33
C GLU A 55 -16.85 -18.66 1.83
N TYR A 56 -17.68 -17.99 1.01
CA TYR A 56 -17.41 -16.65 0.52
C TYR A 56 -17.28 -15.68 1.69
N ALA A 57 -18.22 -15.71 2.63
CA ALA A 57 -18.20 -14.82 3.79
C ALA A 57 -16.95 -15.00 4.65
N VAL A 58 -16.52 -16.25 4.84
CA VAL A 58 -15.31 -16.57 5.61
C VAL A 58 -14.07 -16.01 4.91
N ARG A 59 -13.95 -16.23 3.61
CA ARG A 59 -12.82 -15.72 2.84
C ARG A 59 -12.77 -14.20 2.83
N LEU A 60 -13.94 -13.57 2.68
CA LEU A 60 -14.03 -12.12 2.68
C LEU A 60 -13.59 -11.55 4.03
N ASP A 61 -14.05 -12.17 5.12
CA ASP A 61 -13.67 -11.76 6.48
C ASP A 61 -12.16 -11.88 6.69
N GLU A 62 -11.55 -12.97 6.23
CA GLU A 62 -10.11 -13.17 6.34
C GLU A 62 -9.33 -12.09 5.59
N LEU A 63 -9.80 -11.73 4.39
CA LEU A 63 -9.15 -10.70 3.59
C LEU A 63 -9.27 -9.32 4.25
N TYR A 64 -10.43 -8.99 4.78
CA TYR A 64 -10.63 -7.73 5.48
C TYR A 64 -9.77 -7.64 6.74
N ARG A 65 -9.60 -8.74 7.47
CA ARG A 65 -8.74 -8.77 8.65
C ARG A 65 -7.28 -8.55 8.29
N LYS A 66 -6.82 -9.18 7.21
CA LYS A 66 -5.46 -8.98 6.71
C LYS A 66 -5.25 -7.53 6.28
N ARG A 67 -6.23 -6.98 5.58
CA ARG A 67 -6.18 -5.60 5.11
C ARG A 67 -6.09 -4.63 6.29
N GLU A 68 -6.91 -4.84 7.30
CA GLU A 68 -6.91 -4.01 8.51
C GLU A 68 -5.57 -4.06 9.23
N ASP A 69 -4.99 -5.24 9.37
CA ASP A 69 -3.68 -5.40 9.99
C ASP A 69 -2.59 -4.70 9.20
N LEU A 70 -2.60 -4.84 7.87
CA LEU A 70 -1.63 -4.17 7.02
C LEU A 70 -1.81 -2.66 7.05
N GLN A 71 -3.04 -2.16 7.09
CA GLN A 71 -3.31 -0.73 7.21
C GLN A 71 -2.78 -0.16 8.53
N ARG A 72 -2.94 -0.90 9.62
CA ARG A 72 -2.40 -0.48 10.90
C ARG A 72 -0.88 -0.39 10.83
N GLN A 73 -0.22 -1.41 10.27
CA GLN A 73 1.23 -1.40 10.11
C GLN A 73 1.69 -0.25 9.21
N TYR A 74 0.94 0.02 8.15
CA TYR A 74 1.23 1.13 7.24
C TYR A 74 1.15 2.47 7.95
N LEU A 75 0.11 2.70 8.74
CA LEU A 75 -0.05 3.95 9.48
C LEU A 75 1.05 4.13 10.53
N GLU A 76 1.42 3.06 11.22
CA GLU A 76 2.52 3.10 12.19
C GLU A 76 3.84 3.45 11.50
N ALA A 77 4.11 2.85 10.35
CA ALA A 77 5.33 3.14 9.59
C ALA A 77 5.31 4.57 9.05
N GLN A 78 4.16 5.06 8.58
CA GLN A 78 4.00 6.43 8.13
C GLN A 78 4.26 7.44 9.25
N ASP A 79 3.72 7.17 10.43
CA ASP A 79 3.92 8.05 11.58
C ASP A 79 5.40 8.11 11.97
N ASP A 80 6.08 6.98 11.94
CA ASP A 80 7.51 6.91 12.24
C ASP A 80 8.33 7.71 11.24
N ILE A 81 8.02 7.57 9.95
CA ILE A 81 8.70 8.32 8.90
C ILE A 81 8.43 9.82 9.03
N THR A 82 7.18 10.19 9.27
CA THR A 82 6.78 11.59 9.43
C THR A 82 7.54 12.23 10.57
N LEU A 83 7.65 11.51 11.70
CA LEU A 83 8.39 12.00 12.84
C LEU A 83 9.87 12.22 12.51
N LYS A 84 10.50 11.25 11.85
CA LYS A 84 11.90 11.34 11.47
C LYS A 84 12.16 12.46 10.47
N ILE A 85 11.27 12.66 9.52
CA ILE A 85 11.37 13.76 8.57
C ILE A 85 11.26 15.11 9.31
N SER A 86 10.39 15.18 10.30
CA SER A 86 10.20 16.42 11.06
C SER A 86 11.46 16.88 11.80
N TRP A 87 12.42 15.98 12.04
CA TRP A 87 13.68 16.30 12.69
C TRP A 87 14.70 16.94 11.76
N LEU A 88 14.46 16.94 10.45
CA LEU A 88 15.36 17.58 9.50
C LEU A 88 15.21 19.09 9.55
N SER A 89 16.31 19.80 9.24
CA SER A 89 16.31 21.27 9.25
C SER A 89 15.99 21.88 7.90
N ASP A 90 16.26 21.16 6.81
CA ASP A 90 16.07 21.67 5.45
C ASP A 90 14.62 21.44 5.00
N GLU A 91 13.86 22.52 4.83
CA GLU A 91 12.46 22.43 4.45
C GLU A 91 12.25 21.83 3.06
N THR A 92 13.17 22.14 2.12
CA THR A 92 13.09 21.56 0.77
C THR A 92 13.32 20.05 0.82
N GLN A 93 14.28 19.62 1.63
CA GLN A 93 14.54 18.19 1.84
C GLN A 93 13.33 17.48 2.46
N LYS A 94 12.70 18.10 3.45
CA LYS A 94 11.47 17.56 4.07
C LYS A 94 10.40 17.37 3.01
N THR A 95 10.23 18.35 2.13
CA THR A 95 9.23 18.30 1.06
C THR A 95 9.49 17.12 0.11
N VAL A 96 10.75 16.96 -0.31
CA VAL A 96 11.14 15.87 -1.20
C VAL A 96 10.86 14.50 -0.54
N LEU A 97 11.27 14.33 0.69
CA LEU A 97 11.11 13.06 1.39
C LEU A 97 9.63 12.76 1.68
N THR A 98 8.85 13.76 2.05
CA THR A 98 7.43 13.60 2.29
C THR A 98 6.70 13.20 1.01
N ALA A 99 7.01 13.88 -0.10
CA ALA A 99 6.39 13.56 -1.39
C ALA A 99 6.73 12.14 -1.83
N ARG A 100 7.97 11.71 -1.63
CA ARG A 100 8.41 10.38 -2.06
C ARG A 100 7.85 9.27 -1.19
N PHE A 101 7.96 9.38 0.13
CA PHE A 101 7.68 8.26 1.04
C PHE A 101 6.26 8.27 1.59
N ILE A 102 5.62 9.41 1.69
CA ILE A 102 4.24 9.52 2.16
C ILE A 102 3.29 9.68 0.99
N GLY A 103 3.60 10.56 0.05
CA GLY A 103 2.81 10.76 -1.14
C GLY A 103 3.02 9.72 -2.23
N HIS A 104 4.07 8.91 -2.14
CA HIS A 104 4.43 7.87 -3.11
C HIS A 104 4.59 8.42 -4.54
N GLU A 105 5.02 9.66 -4.66
CA GLU A 105 5.24 10.28 -5.96
C GLU A 105 6.56 9.82 -6.57
N ASP A 106 6.63 9.74 -7.90
CA ASP A 106 7.87 9.41 -8.54
C ASP A 106 8.81 10.61 -8.57
N PHE A 107 10.11 10.33 -8.73
CA PHE A 107 11.15 11.36 -8.63
C PHE A 107 11.03 12.44 -9.71
N ALA A 108 10.65 12.06 -10.92
CA ALA A 108 10.51 13.02 -12.01
C ALA A 108 9.40 14.01 -11.72
N ARG A 109 8.30 13.56 -11.17
CA ARG A 109 7.18 14.41 -10.78
C ARG A 109 7.55 15.36 -9.65
N ILE A 110 8.26 14.86 -8.65
CA ILE A 110 8.70 15.66 -7.51
C ILE A 110 9.61 16.80 -7.99
N ALA A 111 10.58 16.47 -8.84
CA ALA A 111 11.51 17.46 -9.38
C ALA A 111 10.75 18.54 -10.18
N LYS A 112 9.78 18.13 -10.98
CA LYS A 112 8.97 19.05 -11.78
C LYS A 112 8.14 20.00 -10.91
N GLU A 113 7.48 19.46 -9.89
CA GLU A 113 6.65 20.26 -9.00
C GLU A 113 7.45 21.25 -8.19
N LEU A 114 8.68 20.91 -7.83
CA LEU A 114 9.57 21.78 -7.07
C LEU A 114 10.43 22.68 -7.96
N ASP A 115 10.24 22.58 -9.27
CA ASP A 115 10.98 23.39 -10.26
C ASP A 115 12.48 23.27 -10.07
N MET A 116 12.97 22.05 -9.95
CA MET A 116 14.39 21.75 -9.80
C MET A 116 14.80 20.60 -10.72
N SER A 117 16.11 20.47 -10.95
CA SER A 117 16.63 19.35 -11.71
C SER A 117 16.50 18.06 -10.91
N GLU A 118 16.38 16.92 -11.61
CA GLU A 118 16.35 15.62 -10.96
C GLU A 118 17.64 15.39 -10.16
N ARG A 119 18.77 15.85 -10.69
CA ARG A 119 20.05 15.73 -10.02
C ARG A 119 20.05 16.42 -8.65
N ASN A 120 19.52 17.64 -8.59
CA ASN A 120 19.43 18.38 -7.34
C ASN A 120 18.43 17.71 -6.37
N MET A 121 17.32 17.23 -6.88
CA MET A 121 16.32 16.52 -6.09
C MET A 121 16.93 15.26 -5.47
N PHE A 122 17.68 14.46 -6.25
CA PHE A 122 18.36 13.27 -5.74
C PHE A 122 19.41 13.62 -4.69
N ARG A 123 20.10 14.72 -4.85
CA ARG A 123 21.07 15.20 -3.86
C ARG A 123 20.39 15.43 -2.51
N LEU A 124 19.24 16.09 -2.53
CA LEU A 124 18.46 16.36 -1.32
C LEU A 124 17.93 15.07 -0.71
N TYR A 125 17.45 14.17 -1.56
CA TYR A 125 16.95 12.86 -1.13
C TYR A 125 18.03 12.05 -0.40
N LYS A 126 19.22 11.99 -0.97
CA LYS A 126 20.31 11.21 -0.39
C LYS A 126 20.87 11.82 0.90
N LYS A 127 20.80 13.13 1.02
CA LYS A 127 21.30 13.82 2.20
C LYS A 127 20.50 13.45 3.46
N GLY A 128 19.23 13.14 3.29
CA GLY A 128 18.38 12.67 4.38
C GLY A 128 18.73 11.27 4.83
#